data_15d9637055b591aa8b7cf25e91624921
#
_entry.id   15d9637055b591aa8b7cf25e91624921
#
_cell.length_a   1.000
_cell.length_b   1.000
_cell.length_c   1.000
_cell.angle_alpha   90.00
_cell.angle_beta   90.00
_cell.angle_gamma   90.00
#
_symmetry.space_group_name_H-M   'P 1'
#
loop_
_entity.id
_entity.type
_entity.pdbx_description
1 polymer ?
#
loop_
_entity_poly.entity_id
_entity_poly.type
_entity_poly.pdbx_seq_one_letter_code
_entity_poly.pdbx_strand_id
1 'polypeptide(L)'
;MIKRNQGLANLTAGYLFPEIGRRRREFAAAHPEAKIISLGIGNTTEALTPHIDAGLVAGARRLGTLEGYSGYGDEQGLTELRERIAAVFYDGKMAADEVFVSDGAKCDIGRLQLLFGGKVEVAVQDPSYPVYVDGSVLIGAGGAWQGTGYAGIRYLPCTAANDYFPDLALLPTDGLFYFCSPNNPTGAVASRAQLTALVEAARQRGTVIVFDAAYAEYIRDPTLPKSIFEIPGARECAIEVNSFSKPIGFTGVRLGWTVVPKDLKYASGETVWADWNRICTTVFNGACNVAQYGGLASLEPAGLKEMRELTDFYLGNAALIRAALGELGISCIGGVNAPYLWAHFPGQASWDVFAQILEKCHVVTTPGSGFGPAGEGFVRFSAFGHRADVEEACRRLVERLR
;
A
#
# COMPACT_ATOMS: atom_id res chain seq x y z
N MET A 1 -2.66 -2.64 38.97
CA MET A 1 -3.14 -2.03 37.72
C MET A 1 -2.21 -2.44 36.58
N ILE A 2 -2.76 -2.79 35.42
CA ILE A 2 -1.99 -3.14 34.22
C ILE A 2 -1.24 -1.92 33.70
N LYS A 3 0.04 -2.09 33.32
CA LYS A 3 0.81 -1.01 32.69
C LYS A 3 0.40 -0.85 31.23
N ARG A 4 0.36 0.39 30.72
CA ARG A 4 0.11 0.70 29.32
C ARG A 4 1.24 0.12 28.44
N ASN A 5 0.90 -0.40 27.25
CA ASN A 5 1.91 -0.77 26.26
C ASN A 5 2.74 0.47 25.87
N GLN A 6 4.05 0.39 26.04
CA GLN A 6 4.96 1.51 25.79
C GLN A 6 4.99 1.92 24.33
N GLY A 7 4.85 0.98 23.38
CA GLY A 7 4.73 1.29 21.96
C GLY A 7 3.53 2.20 21.66
N LEU A 8 2.36 1.90 22.25
CA LEU A 8 1.19 2.78 22.16
C LEU A 8 1.39 4.15 22.83
N ALA A 9 2.19 4.20 23.89
CA ALA A 9 2.49 5.47 24.56
C ALA A 9 3.45 6.35 23.74
N ASN A 10 4.31 5.74 22.94
CA ASN A 10 5.29 6.43 22.10
C ASN A 10 4.68 6.94 20.77
N LEU A 11 3.53 6.42 20.33
CA LEU A 11 2.86 6.96 19.15
C LEU A 11 2.46 8.41 19.41
N THR A 12 2.86 9.28 18.46
CA THR A 12 2.43 10.68 18.48
C THR A 12 0.92 10.78 18.35
N ALA A 13 0.31 11.70 19.09
CA ALA A 13 -1.11 12.01 18.92
C ALA A 13 -1.33 12.62 17.54
N GLY A 14 -2.25 12.03 16.76
CA GLY A 14 -2.62 12.54 15.44
C GLY A 14 -2.08 11.72 14.27
N TYR A 15 -2.59 10.47 14.14
CA TYR A 15 -2.44 9.74 12.89
C TYR A 15 -3.01 10.58 11.72
N LEU A 16 -2.28 10.67 10.61
CA LEU A 16 -2.56 11.51 9.46
C LEU A 16 -4.04 11.52 9.02
N PHE A 17 -4.62 10.35 8.78
CA PHE A 17 -5.97 10.24 8.22
C PHE A 17 -7.10 10.65 9.18
N PRO A 18 -7.08 10.36 10.48
CA PRO A 18 -8.03 10.95 11.45
C PRO A 18 -7.99 12.47 11.51
N GLU A 19 -6.81 13.10 11.42
CA GLU A 19 -6.69 14.57 11.42
C GLU A 19 -7.28 15.19 10.16
N ILE A 20 -7.02 14.61 8.98
CA ILE A 20 -7.68 15.00 7.73
C ILE A 20 -9.21 14.88 7.88
N GLY A 21 -9.67 13.76 8.44
CA GLY A 21 -11.11 13.54 8.68
C GLY A 21 -11.72 14.57 9.64
N ARG A 22 -10.98 14.97 10.68
CA ARG A 22 -11.40 16.01 11.63
C ARG A 22 -11.57 17.36 10.91
N ARG A 23 -10.53 17.83 10.21
CA ARG A 23 -10.55 19.11 9.47
C ARG A 23 -11.63 19.13 8.39
N ARG A 24 -11.83 18.01 7.68
CA ARG A 24 -12.94 17.89 6.71
C ARG A 24 -14.31 18.07 7.39
N ARG A 25 -14.55 17.43 8.54
CA ARG A 25 -15.83 17.55 9.27
C ARG A 25 -16.04 18.97 9.78
N GLU A 26 -15.02 19.62 10.32
CA GLU A 26 -15.08 21.01 10.78
C GLU A 26 -15.42 21.96 9.64
N PHE A 27 -14.75 21.79 8.49
CA PHE A 27 -15.05 22.58 7.28
C PHE A 27 -16.49 22.34 6.79
N ALA A 28 -16.95 21.08 6.72
CA ALA A 28 -18.31 20.76 6.33
C ALA A 28 -19.37 21.37 7.26
N ALA A 29 -19.11 21.42 8.55
CA ALA A 29 -20.00 22.05 9.54
C ALA A 29 -20.07 23.58 9.39
N ALA A 30 -18.95 24.22 9.02
CA ALA A 30 -18.87 25.66 8.77
C ALA A 30 -19.45 26.07 7.40
N HIS A 31 -19.46 25.14 6.44
CA HIS A 31 -19.89 25.36 5.05
C HIS A 31 -20.87 24.28 4.58
N PRO A 32 -22.10 24.24 5.13
CA PRO A 32 -23.06 23.18 4.84
C PRO A 32 -23.51 23.11 3.37
N GLU A 33 -23.39 24.23 2.64
CA GLU A 33 -23.69 24.34 1.20
C GLU A 33 -22.56 23.80 0.31
N ALA A 34 -21.34 23.60 0.85
CA ALA A 34 -20.18 23.24 0.05
C ALA A 34 -20.18 21.76 -0.31
N LYS A 35 -20.21 21.44 -1.59
CA LYS A 35 -19.92 20.08 -2.07
C LYS A 35 -18.41 19.82 -1.94
N ILE A 36 -18.00 19.07 -0.92
CA ILE A 36 -16.62 18.67 -0.70
C ILE A 36 -16.31 17.41 -1.53
N ILE A 37 -15.25 17.49 -2.35
CA ILE A 37 -14.74 16.38 -3.16
C ILE A 37 -13.45 15.86 -2.52
N SER A 38 -13.31 14.55 -2.40
CA SER A 38 -12.12 13.93 -1.82
C SER A 38 -11.20 13.36 -2.89
N LEU A 39 -10.02 13.95 -3.03
CA LEU A 39 -8.89 13.44 -3.81
C LEU A 39 -7.71 13.08 -2.88
N GLY A 40 -7.97 12.82 -1.59
CA GLY A 40 -6.94 12.57 -0.59
C GLY A 40 -6.86 11.10 -0.15
N ILE A 41 -7.98 10.39 -0.09
CA ILE A 41 -8.06 9.06 0.51
C ILE A 41 -7.81 7.99 -0.56
N GLY A 42 -6.98 7.01 -0.22
CA GLY A 42 -6.71 5.84 -1.06
C GLY A 42 -7.81 4.78 -0.98
N ASN A 43 -9.07 5.18 -1.13
CA ASN A 43 -10.24 4.30 -1.12
C ASN A 43 -10.88 4.25 -2.51
N THR A 44 -11.08 3.05 -3.05
CA THR A 44 -11.80 2.85 -4.32
C THR A 44 -13.25 3.31 -4.18
N THR A 45 -13.82 3.85 -5.26
CA THR A 45 -15.14 4.48 -5.27
C THR A 45 -16.14 3.80 -6.19
N GLU A 46 -15.65 3.07 -7.19
CA GLU A 46 -16.53 2.37 -8.12
C GLU A 46 -17.10 1.10 -7.49
N ALA A 47 -18.31 0.73 -7.91
CA ALA A 47 -18.94 -0.52 -7.52
C ALA A 47 -18.10 -1.74 -7.98
N LEU A 48 -18.26 -2.85 -7.28
CA LEU A 48 -17.66 -4.11 -7.74
C LEU A 48 -18.19 -4.46 -9.13
N THR A 49 -17.30 -4.98 -9.95
CA THR A 49 -17.64 -5.37 -11.32
C THR A 49 -18.47 -6.67 -11.34
N PRO A 50 -19.30 -6.88 -12.36
CA PRO A 50 -20.32 -7.94 -12.33
C PRO A 50 -19.78 -9.35 -12.14
N HIS A 51 -18.65 -9.70 -12.74
CA HIS A 51 -18.06 -11.05 -12.63
C HIS A 51 -17.49 -11.28 -11.23
N ILE A 52 -16.83 -10.29 -10.67
CA ILE A 52 -16.24 -10.33 -9.32
C ILE A 52 -17.36 -10.35 -8.25
N ASP A 53 -18.41 -9.55 -8.41
CA ASP A 53 -19.59 -9.57 -7.54
C ASP A 53 -20.25 -10.94 -7.56
N ALA A 54 -20.45 -11.53 -8.74
CA ALA A 54 -21.00 -12.88 -8.89
C ALA A 54 -20.16 -13.95 -8.14
N GLY A 55 -18.83 -13.81 -8.12
CA GLY A 55 -17.93 -14.66 -7.34
C GLY A 55 -18.19 -14.58 -5.84
N LEU A 56 -18.36 -13.36 -5.29
CA LEU A 56 -18.72 -13.16 -3.88
C LEU A 56 -20.09 -13.78 -3.55
N VAL A 57 -21.08 -13.56 -4.41
CA VAL A 57 -22.44 -14.13 -4.25
C VAL A 57 -22.38 -15.66 -4.28
N ALA A 58 -21.63 -16.26 -5.19
CA ALA A 58 -21.43 -17.70 -5.27
C ALA A 58 -20.77 -18.24 -3.98
N GLY A 59 -19.74 -17.57 -3.46
CA GLY A 59 -19.11 -17.91 -2.19
C GLY A 59 -20.07 -17.85 -1.01
N ALA A 60 -20.91 -16.82 -0.93
CA ALA A 60 -21.92 -16.70 0.12
C ALA A 60 -22.99 -17.81 0.02
N ARG A 61 -23.46 -18.14 -1.18
CA ARG A 61 -24.43 -19.21 -1.41
C ARG A 61 -23.90 -20.59 -1.02
N ARG A 62 -22.61 -20.86 -1.26
CA ARG A 62 -21.97 -22.12 -0.85
C ARG A 62 -22.07 -22.34 0.66
N LEU A 63 -21.86 -21.32 1.47
CA LEU A 63 -21.96 -21.42 2.94
C LEU A 63 -23.38 -21.79 3.43
N GLY A 64 -24.41 -21.59 2.60
CA GLY A 64 -25.79 -21.95 2.88
C GLY A 64 -26.14 -23.40 2.53
N THR A 65 -25.20 -24.21 2.06
CA THR A 65 -25.40 -25.63 1.71
C THR A 65 -24.54 -26.53 2.59
N LEU A 66 -24.98 -27.76 2.80
CA LEU A 66 -24.26 -28.74 3.63
C LEU A 66 -22.90 -29.10 2.95
N GLU A 67 -22.91 -29.27 1.65
CA GLU A 67 -21.72 -29.63 0.85
C GLU A 67 -20.73 -28.49 0.72
N GLY A 68 -21.21 -27.24 0.74
CA GLY A 68 -20.37 -26.03 0.57
C GLY A 68 -19.92 -25.39 1.87
N TYR A 69 -20.46 -25.80 3.02
CA TYR A 69 -20.06 -25.25 4.31
C TYR A 69 -18.68 -25.78 4.73
N SER A 70 -17.72 -24.89 4.83
CA SER A 70 -16.31 -25.24 5.10
C SER A 70 -15.86 -25.03 6.55
N GLY A 71 -16.68 -24.39 7.41
CA GLY A 71 -16.26 -24.02 8.77
C GLY A 71 -15.05 -23.05 8.72
N TYR A 72 -14.04 -23.30 9.54
CA TYR A 72 -12.73 -22.67 9.39
C TYR A 72 -12.10 -23.18 8.10
N GLY A 73 -11.62 -22.28 7.25
CA GLY A 73 -10.79 -22.63 6.09
C GLY A 73 -9.34 -22.91 6.50
N ASP A 74 -8.52 -23.28 5.54
CA ASP A 74 -7.07 -23.35 5.72
C ASP A 74 -6.51 -21.97 6.09
N GLU A 75 -5.62 -21.91 7.07
CA GLU A 75 -5.01 -20.63 7.52
C GLU A 75 -4.22 -19.94 6.43
N GLN A 76 -3.67 -20.69 5.46
CA GLN A 76 -3.02 -20.14 4.27
C GLN A 76 -4.01 -19.67 3.19
N GLY A 77 -5.30 -19.98 3.33
CA GLY A 77 -6.34 -19.73 2.35
C GLY A 77 -6.56 -20.90 1.36
N LEU A 78 -7.61 -20.78 0.55
CA LEU A 78 -8.02 -21.79 -0.42
C LEU A 78 -6.85 -22.18 -1.34
N THR A 79 -6.57 -23.47 -1.46
CA THR A 79 -5.51 -24.01 -2.31
C THR A 79 -5.66 -23.52 -3.76
N GLU A 80 -6.87 -23.58 -4.31
CA GLU A 80 -7.14 -23.09 -5.67
C GLU A 80 -6.80 -21.60 -5.85
N LEU A 81 -7.11 -20.75 -4.86
CA LEU A 81 -6.78 -19.33 -4.93
C LEU A 81 -5.26 -19.11 -4.89
N ARG A 82 -4.54 -19.83 -4.03
CA ARG A 82 -3.07 -19.76 -3.95
C ARG A 82 -2.40 -20.20 -5.25
N GLU A 83 -2.88 -21.29 -5.85
CA GLU A 83 -2.43 -21.78 -7.16
C GLU A 83 -2.68 -20.77 -8.27
N ARG A 84 -3.88 -20.14 -8.30
CA ARG A 84 -4.21 -19.08 -9.26
C ARG A 84 -3.36 -17.84 -9.08
N ILE A 85 -3.13 -17.39 -7.85
CA ILE A 85 -2.24 -16.27 -7.54
C ILE A 85 -0.82 -16.57 -8.06
N ALA A 86 -0.29 -17.76 -7.75
CA ALA A 86 1.04 -18.17 -8.20
C ALA A 86 1.16 -18.20 -9.73
N ALA A 87 0.14 -18.69 -10.42
CA ALA A 87 0.13 -18.76 -11.88
C ALA A 87 -0.01 -17.36 -12.53
N VAL A 88 -0.94 -16.52 -12.04
CA VAL A 88 -1.30 -15.26 -12.70
C VAL A 88 -0.28 -14.16 -12.43
N PHE A 89 0.18 -14.01 -11.18
CA PHE A 89 1.03 -12.89 -10.79
C PHE A 89 2.53 -13.22 -10.77
N TYR A 90 2.89 -14.50 -10.77
CA TYR A 90 4.29 -14.94 -10.66
C TYR A 90 4.73 -15.88 -11.78
N ASP A 91 3.92 -16.06 -12.83
CA ASP A 91 4.22 -16.99 -13.94
C ASP A 91 4.58 -18.42 -13.46
N GLY A 92 4.02 -18.86 -12.32
CA GLY A 92 4.35 -20.14 -11.71
C GLY A 92 5.75 -20.24 -11.07
N LYS A 93 6.47 -19.12 -10.96
CA LYS A 93 7.82 -19.10 -10.31
C LYS A 93 7.77 -19.23 -8.80
N MET A 94 6.61 -18.95 -8.20
CA MET A 94 6.35 -19.14 -6.76
C MET A 94 5.47 -20.36 -6.58
N ALA A 95 5.80 -21.20 -5.58
CA ALA A 95 4.95 -22.34 -5.23
C ALA A 95 3.69 -21.87 -4.49
N ALA A 96 2.57 -22.56 -4.69
CA ALA A 96 1.30 -22.20 -4.06
C ALA A 96 1.38 -22.25 -2.51
N ASP A 97 2.25 -23.06 -1.93
CA ASP A 97 2.47 -23.14 -0.49
C ASP A 97 3.43 -22.06 0.06
N GLU A 98 3.98 -21.20 -0.81
CA GLU A 98 4.69 -19.97 -0.44
C GLU A 98 3.75 -18.76 -0.44
N VAL A 99 2.51 -18.92 -0.94
CA VAL A 99 1.45 -17.89 -0.98
C VAL A 99 0.53 -18.07 0.22
N PHE A 100 0.33 -17.00 0.97
CA PHE A 100 -0.55 -16.93 2.14
C PHE A 100 -1.64 -15.90 1.89
N VAL A 101 -2.87 -16.34 1.69
CA VAL A 101 -4.04 -15.47 1.49
C VAL A 101 -4.49 -14.90 2.83
N SER A 102 -4.79 -13.61 2.87
CA SER A 102 -5.07 -12.89 4.10
C SER A 102 -6.25 -11.91 3.98
N ASP A 103 -6.56 -11.25 5.10
CA ASP A 103 -7.55 -10.17 5.22
C ASP A 103 -7.02 -8.80 4.75
N GLY A 104 -5.92 -8.79 4.02
CA GLY A 104 -5.36 -7.63 3.32
C GLY A 104 -3.96 -7.23 3.77
N ALA A 105 -3.23 -6.59 2.86
CA ALA A 105 -1.83 -6.19 3.02
C ALA A 105 -1.51 -5.48 4.34
N LYS A 106 -2.39 -4.59 4.82
CA LYS A 106 -2.16 -3.86 6.08
C LYS A 106 -2.09 -4.78 7.29
N CYS A 107 -2.95 -5.82 7.33
CA CYS A 107 -2.96 -6.81 8.39
C CYS A 107 -1.70 -7.68 8.34
N ASP A 108 -1.25 -8.05 7.14
CA ASP A 108 -0.03 -8.81 6.95
C ASP A 108 1.22 -8.01 7.34
N ILE A 109 1.28 -6.73 7.00
CA ILE A 109 2.37 -5.85 7.47
C ILE A 109 2.44 -5.85 9.01
N GLY A 110 1.28 -5.76 9.69
CA GLY A 110 1.23 -5.86 11.15
C GLY A 110 1.70 -7.22 11.69
N ARG A 111 1.36 -8.32 11.00
CA ARG A 111 1.83 -9.67 11.35
C ARG A 111 3.33 -9.84 11.08
N LEU A 112 3.87 -9.27 10.00
CA LEU A 112 5.31 -9.25 9.74
C LEU A 112 6.07 -8.47 10.81
N GLN A 113 5.50 -7.38 11.32
CA GLN A 113 6.06 -6.66 12.46
C GLN A 113 6.11 -7.52 13.72
N LEU A 114 5.06 -8.33 13.98
CA LEU A 114 5.09 -9.32 15.06
C LEU A 114 6.15 -10.41 14.82
N LEU A 115 6.29 -10.89 13.59
CA LEU A 115 7.24 -11.93 13.20
C LEU A 115 8.68 -11.54 13.54
N PHE A 116 9.10 -10.34 13.15
CA PHE A 116 10.47 -9.88 13.36
C PHE A 116 10.69 -9.22 14.74
N GLY A 117 9.62 -8.76 15.39
CA GLY A 117 9.66 -8.20 16.73
C GLY A 117 10.29 -6.81 16.85
N GLY A 118 10.29 -6.27 18.05
CA GLY A 118 10.66 -4.86 18.32
C GLY A 118 12.16 -4.59 18.48
N LYS A 119 13.03 -5.58 18.30
CA LYS A 119 14.49 -5.42 18.41
C LYS A 119 15.21 -5.33 17.06
N VAL A 120 14.48 -5.55 15.96
CA VAL A 120 15.04 -5.45 14.61
C VAL A 120 15.23 -3.99 14.21
N GLU A 121 16.32 -3.69 13.51
CA GLU A 121 16.50 -2.37 12.89
C GLU A 121 15.55 -2.24 11.70
N VAL A 122 14.80 -1.14 11.64
CA VAL A 122 13.79 -0.89 10.61
C VAL A 122 14.17 0.31 9.78
N ALA A 123 14.18 0.13 8.46
CA ALA A 123 14.27 1.20 7.48
C ALA A 123 13.01 1.29 6.63
N VAL A 124 12.70 2.50 6.17
CA VAL A 124 11.57 2.79 5.28
C VAL A 124 12.00 3.75 4.18
N GLN A 125 11.34 3.69 3.02
CA GLN A 125 11.40 4.81 2.06
C GLN A 125 10.86 6.07 2.76
N ASP A 126 11.37 7.23 2.39
CA ASP A 126 10.88 8.51 2.88
C ASP A 126 10.64 9.46 1.68
N PRO A 127 9.39 9.75 1.35
CA PRO A 127 8.13 9.43 2.05
C PRO A 127 7.64 7.99 1.81
N SER A 128 6.86 7.46 2.76
CA SER A 128 6.27 6.12 2.68
C SER A 128 4.90 6.01 3.35
N TYR A 129 4.25 4.86 3.17
CA TYR A 129 2.99 4.57 3.83
C TYR A 129 3.18 4.49 5.35
N PRO A 130 2.45 5.31 6.16
CA PRO A 130 2.71 5.46 7.60
C PRO A 130 2.63 4.16 8.42
N VAL A 131 1.94 3.14 7.92
CA VAL A 131 1.77 1.87 8.66
C VAL A 131 3.09 1.13 8.91
N TYR A 132 4.09 1.34 8.05
CA TYR A 132 5.41 0.72 8.27
C TYR A 132 6.08 1.31 9.51
N VAL A 133 5.98 2.61 9.68
CA VAL A 133 6.52 3.34 10.83
C VAL A 133 5.69 3.08 12.08
N ASP A 134 4.39 3.40 12.03
CA ASP A 134 3.52 3.34 13.22
C ASP A 134 3.43 1.92 13.79
N GLY A 135 3.31 0.91 12.93
CA GLY A 135 3.29 -0.47 13.38
C GLY A 135 4.63 -0.91 14.00
N SER A 136 5.77 -0.46 13.46
CA SER A 136 7.09 -0.71 14.05
C SER A 136 7.23 -0.03 15.42
N VAL A 137 6.68 1.18 15.60
CA VAL A 137 6.61 1.85 16.91
C VAL A 137 5.74 1.06 17.89
N LEU A 138 4.59 0.53 17.44
CA LEU A 138 3.68 -0.26 18.27
C LEU A 138 4.33 -1.50 18.87
N ILE A 139 5.20 -2.17 18.11
CA ILE A 139 5.93 -3.36 18.58
C ILE A 139 7.22 -3.03 19.33
N GLY A 140 7.60 -1.74 19.44
CA GLY A 140 8.76 -1.29 20.19
C GLY A 140 10.04 -1.02 19.39
N ALA A 141 10.02 -1.15 18.05
CA ALA A 141 11.17 -0.86 17.20
C ALA A 141 11.38 0.65 16.93
N GLY A 142 10.36 1.50 17.18
CA GLY A 142 10.39 2.90 16.75
C GLY A 142 11.25 3.85 17.58
N GLY A 143 11.56 3.53 18.83
CA GLY A 143 12.23 4.46 19.73
C GLY A 143 11.38 5.71 20.09
N ALA A 144 12.04 6.78 20.50
CA ALA A 144 11.40 8.04 20.86
C ALA A 144 11.13 8.92 19.63
N TRP A 145 10.03 9.70 19.69
CA TRP A 145 9.75 10.72 18.69
C TRP A 145 10.71 11.90 18.81
N GLN A 146 11.28 12.37 17.69
CA GLN A 146 12.29 13.43 17.60
C GLN A 146 11.80 14.70 16.86
N GLY A 147 10.48 14.93 16.78
CA GLY A 147 9.89 16.10 16.11
C GLY A 147 9.51 15.85 14.67
N THR A 148 10.33 15.18 13.88
CA THR A 148 10.07 14.87 12.46
C THR A 148 10.00 13.37 12.16
N GLY A 149 10.55 12.54 13.07
CA GLY A 149 10.58 11.09 12.91
C GLY A 149 10.89 10.36 14.22
N TYR A 150 10.90 9.04 14.21
CA TYR A 150 11.23 8.19 15.34
C TYR A 150 12.71 7.78 15.30
N ALA A 151 13.38 7.87 16.44
CA ALA A 151 14.82 7.61 16.58
C ALA A 151 15.25 6.19 16.18
N GLY A 152 14.37 5.20 16.32
CA GLY A 152 14.62 3.81 15.96
C GLY A 152 14.25 3.45 14.51
N ILE A 153 13.74 4.39 13.74
CA ILE A 153 13.40 4.18 12.33
C ILE A 153 14.40 4.91 11.45
N ARG A 154 14.98 4.19 10.50
CA ARG A 154 15.88 4.78 9.50
C ARG A 154 15.06 5.20 8.27
N TYR A 155 14.90 6.51 8.09
CA TYR A 155 14.21 7.09 6.94
C TYR A 155 15.22 7.24 5.79
N LEU A 156 14.96 6.57 4.66
CA LEU A 156 15.80 6.63 3.47
C LEU A 156 15.17 7.60 2.46
N PRO A 157 15.72 8.82 2.28
CA PRO A 157 15.12 9.81 1.41
C PRO A 157 14.96 9.31 -0.04
N CYS A 158 13.75 9.45 -0.58
CA CYS A 158 13.37 9.14 -1.95
C CYS A 158 12.77 10.40 -2.58
N THR A 159 13.63 11.24 -3.15
CA THR A 159 13.30 12.58 -3.65
C THR A 159 13.68 12.73 -5.13
N ALA A 160 13.37 13.86 -5.74
CA ALA A 160 13.76 14.14 -7.11
C ALA A 160 15.30 14.11 -7.32
N ALA A 161 16.10 14.36 -6.28
CA ALA A 161 17.54 14.36 -6.35
C ALA A 161 18.16 12.97 -6.57
N ASN A 162 17.41 11.91 -6.23
CA ASN A 162 17.85 10.51 -6.38
C ASN A 162 16.82 9.66 -7.16
N ASP A 163 16.05 10.31 -8.04
CA ASP A 163 15.03 9.65 -8.86
C ASP A 163 14.03 8.84 -8.03
N TYR A 164 13.67 9.34 -6.85
CA TYR A 164 12.76 8.72 -5.89
C TYR A 164 13.14 7.28 -5.48
N PHE A 165 14.44 6.97 -5.56
CA PHE A 165 14.99 5.68 -5.15
C PHE A 165 16.05 5.88 -4.04
N PRO A 166 16.07 5.05 -2.98
CA PRO A 166 16.91 5.29 -1.81
C PRO A 166 18.39 5.04 -2.07
N ASP A 167 19.26 5.71 -1.29
CA ASP A 167 20.66 5.34 -1.19
C ASP A 167 20.80 3.98 -0.47
N LEU A 168 21.22 2.97 -1.21
CA LEU A 168 21.34 1.59 -0.71
C LEU A 168 22.48 1.40 0.30
N ALA A 169 23.42 2.35 0.39
CA ALA A 169 24.42 2.34 1.45
C ALA A 169 23.82 2.53 2.85
N LEU A 170 22.61 3.09 2.92
CA LEU A 170 21.88 3.34 4.16
C LEU A 170 20.99 2.16 4.60
N LEU A 171 20.93 1.05 3.86
CA LEU A 171 20.18 -0.13 4.30
C LEU A 171 20.71 -0.65 5.64
N PRO A 172 19.83 -1.13 6.54
CA PRO A 172 20.27 -1.73 7.80
C PRO A 172 21.04 -3.03 7.55
N THR A 173 21.94 -3.38 8.43
CA THR A 173 22.56 -4.72 8.44
C THR A 173 21.71 -5.61 9.36
N ASP A 174 21.39 -6.83 8.89
CA ASP A 174 20.54 -7.79 9.61
C ASP A 174 19.20 -7.18 10.08
N GLY A 175 18.59 -6.32 9.24
CA GLY A 175 17.39 -5.56 9.55
C GLY A 175 16.28 -5.69 8.50
N LEU A 176 15.25 -4.87 8.64
CA LEU A 176 14.11 -4.82 7.73
C LEU A 176 14.13 -3.53 6.90
N PHE A 177 13.79 -3.64 5.64
CA PHE A 177 13.52 -2.49 4.78
C PHE A 177 12.15 -2.61 4.12
N TYR A 178 11.22 -1.72 4.47
CA TYR A 178 9.92 -1.61 3.81
C TYR A 178 10.07 -0.80 2.53
N PHE A 179 9.75 -1.44 1.40
CA PHE A 179 9.84 -0.84 0.07
C PHE A 179 8.55 -1.04 -0.70
N CYS A 180 7.90 0.05 -1.10
CA CYS A 180 6.65 0.03 -1.85
C CYS A 180 6.89 0.47 -3.30
N SER A 181 6.46 -0.37 -4.26
CA SER A 181 6.53 -0.05 -5.70
C SER A 181 5.36 -0.68 -6.45
N PRO A 182 4.51 0.13 -7.10
CA PRO A 182 4.44 1.61 -7.09
C PRO A 182 4.26 2.19 -5.70
N ASN A 183 4.98 3.28 -5.39
CA ASN A 183 5.02 3.83 -4.04
C ASN A 183 3.74 4.62 -3.68
N ASN A 184 3.25 4.41 -2.50
CA ASN A 184 2.34 5.30 -1.79
C ASN A 184 3.19 6.10 -0.76
N PRO A 185 3.38 7.45 -0.93
CA PRO A 185 2.46 8.36 -1.63
C PRO A 185 2.90 8.84 -3.02
N THR A 186 4.14 8.63 -3.45
CA THR A 186 4.74 9.34 -4.58
C THR A 186 4.26 8.89 -5.95
N GLY A 187 3.76 7.65 -6.06
CA GLY A 187 3.46 7.03 -7.36
C GLY A 187 4.69 6.66 -8.17
N ALA A 188 5.90 6.80 -7.60
CA ALA A 188 7.13 6.34 -8.24
C ALA A 188 7.18 4.82 -8.35
N VAL A 189 7.75 4.31 -9.43
CA VAL A 189 7.90 2.87 -9.69
C VAL A 189 9.39 2.58 -9.91
N ALA A 190 9.90 1.59 -9.19
CA ALA A 190 11.30 1.20 -9.33
C ALA A 190 11.53 0.46 -10.65
N SER A 191 12.60 0.82 -11.36
CA SER A 191 13.06 0.13 -12.54
C SER A 191 13.66 -1.24 -12.21
N ARG A 192 13.79 -2.11 -13.22
CA ARG A 192 14.45 -3.41 -13.07
C ARG A 192 15.89 -3.27 -12.55
N ALA A 193 16.64 -2.29 -13.04
CA ALA A 193 18.02 -2.02 -12.61
C ALA A 193 18.06 -1.60 -11.13
N GLN A 194 17.15 -0.73 -10.70
CA GLN A 194 17.04 -0.31 -9.30
C GLN A 194 16.70 -1.48 -8.38
N LEU A 195 15.72 -2.32 -8.75
CA LEU A 195 15.37 -3.50 -7.95
C LEU A 195 16.49 -4.54 -7.93
N THR A 196 17.26 -4.70 -9.03
CA THR A 196 18.44 -5.58 -9.04
C THR A 196 19.48 -5.09 -8.04
N ALA A 197 19.82 -3.80 -8.07
CA ALA A 197 20.75 -3.22 -7.10
C ALA A 197 20.26 -3.36 -5.65
N LEU A 198 18.95 -3.16 -5.42
CA LEU A 198 18.35 -3.33 -4.09
C LEU A 198 18.48 -4.76 -3.57
N VAL A 199 18.17 -5.77 -4.39
CA VAL A 199 18.29 -7.18 -4.03
C VAL A 199 19.75 -7.55 -3.74
N GLU A 200 20.69 -7.11 -4.57
CA GLU A 200 22.12 -7.33 -4.35
C GLU A 200 22.60 -6.72 -3.02
N ALA A 201 22.26 -5.47 -2.76
CA ALA A 201 22.61 -4.77 -1.53
C ALA A 201 21.98 -5.43 -0.29
N ALA A 202 20.71 -5.85 -0.37
CA ALA A 202 20.01 -6.52 0.70
C ALA A 202 20.66 -7.87 1.05
N ARG A 203 20.99 -8.67 0.04
CA ARG A 203 21.70 -9.95 0.24
C ARG A 203 23.08 -9.77 0.89
N GLN A 204 23.84 -8.74 0.48
CA GLN A 204 25.16 -8.43 1.04
C GLN A 204 25.09 -8.01 2.50
N ARG A 205 23.98 -7.37 2.91
CA ARG A 205 23.81 -6.81 4.25
C ARG A 205 23.00 -7.68 5.20
N GLY A 206 22.41 -8.79 4.73
CA GLY A 206 21.44 -9.57 5.51
C GLY A 206 20.12 -8.84 5.76
N THR A 207 19.81 -7.80 4.95
CA THR A 207 18.55 -7.06 5.05
C THR A 207 17.41 -7.85 4.45
N VAL A 208 16.27 -7.95 5.14
CA VAL A 208 15.03 -8.49 4.57
C VAL A 208 14.21 -7.34 3.99
N ILE A 209 13.90 -7.43 2.70
CA ILE A 209 13.02 -6.50 2.00
C ILE A 209 11.57 -6.93 2.23
N VAL A 210 10.74 -6.07 2.83
CA VAL A 210 9.28 -6.21 2.81
C VAL A 210 8.77 -5.37 1.65
N PHE A 211 8.52 -6.03 0.51
CA PHE A 211 8.11 -5.39 -0.74
C PHE A 211 6.59 -5.28 -0.79
N ASP A 212 6.05 -4.06 -0.73
CA ASP A 212 4.62 -3.80 -0.86
C ASP A 212 4.26 -3.53 -2.32
N ALA A 213 3.58 -4.50 -2.95
CA ALA A 213 3.15 -4.48 -4.34
C ALA A 213 1.65 -4.17 -4.52
N ALA A 214 1.00 -3.56 -3.52
CA ALA A 214 -0.46 -3.34 -3.52
C ALA A 214 -0.98 -2.54 -4.75
N TYR A 215 -0.10 -1.87 -5.48
CA TYR A 215 -0.43 -1.08 -6.68
C TYR A 215 0.19 -1.66 -7.97
N ALA A 216 0.76 -2.86 -7.94
CA ALA A 216 1.44 -3.47 -9.08
C ALA A 216 0.55 -3.54 -10.34
N GLU A 217 -0.76 -3.80 -10.17
CA GLU A 217 -1.71 -3.91 -11.28
C GLU A 217 -2.06 -2.57 -11.96
N TYR A 218 -1.52 -1.46 -11.47
CA TYR A 218 -1.57 -0.15 -12.14
C TYR A 218 -0.40 0.08 -13.11
N ILE A 219 0.66 -0.73 -13.06
CA ILE A 219 1.81 -0.62 -13.97
C ILE A 219 1.37 -0.94 -15.39
N ARG A 220 1.65 -0.02 -16.32
CA ARG A 220 1.34 -0.13 -17.74
C ARG A 220 2.58 -0.28 -18.62
N ASP A 221 3.71 0.23 -18.14
CA ASP A 221 5.00 0.06 -18.80
C ASP A 221 5.49 -1.39 -18.62
N PRO A 222 5.61 -2.18 -19.71
CA PRO A 222 6.01 -3.58 -19.61
C PRO A 222 7.49 -3.77 -19.22
N THR A 223 8.29 -2.72 -19.22
CA THR A 223 9.70 -2.77 -18.79
C THR A 223 9.86 -2.72 -17.27
N LEU A 224 8.83 -2.26 -16.57
CA LEU A 224 8.83 -2.12 -15.12
C LEU A 224 8.37 -3.42 -14.44
N PRO A 225 9.13 -3.93 -13.45
CA PRO A 225 8.71 -5.11 -12.70
C PRO A 225 7.45 -4.85 -11.86
N LYS A 226 6.55 -5.82 -11.84
CA LYS A 226 5.37 -5.84 -10.96
C LYS A 226 5.66 -6.53 -9.63
N SER A 227 6.61 -7.43 -9.61
CA SER A 227 7.01 -8.21 -8.43
C SER A 227 8.51 -8.15 -8.22
N ILE A 228 8.92 -8.13 -6.95
CA ILE A 228 10.35 -8.26 -6.59
C ILE A 228 10.90 -9.63 -7.03
N PHE A 229 10.06 -10.65 -7.12
CA PHE A 229 10.46 -12.00 -7.53
C PHE A 229 10.73 -12.15 -9.04
N GLU A 230 10.55 -11.08 -9.82
CA GLU A 230 11.10 -11.01 -11.17
C GLU A 230 12.64 -10.80 -11.16
N ILE A 231 13.21 -10.43 -10.00
CA ILE A 231 14.63 -10.15 -9.85
C ILE A 231 15.36 -11.37 -9.29
N PRO A 232 16.40 -11.87 -9.97
CA PRO A 232 17.22 -12.99 -9.46
C PRO A 232 17.78 -12.70 -8.06
N GLY A 233 17.72 -13.69 -7.17
CA GLY A 233 18.20 -13.56 -5.79
C GLY A 233 17.19 -13.00 -4.80
N ALA A 234 16.07 -12.44 -5.26
CA ALA A 234 15.05 -11.86 -4.37
C ALA A 234 14.43 -12.89 -3.40
N ARG A 235 14.31 -14.16 -3.82
CA ARG A 235 13.80 -15.25 -2.98
C ARG A 235 14.59 -15.47 -1.69
N GLU A 236 15.86 -15.04 -1.65
CA GLU A 236 16.75 -15.22 -0.50
C GLU A 236 16.68 -14.04 0.49
N CYS A 237 16.07 -12.90 0.10
CA CYS A 237 16.10 -11.68 0.91
C CYS A 237 14.78 -10.87 0.89
N ALA A 238 13.70 -11.35 0.27
CA ALA A 238 12.46 -10.57 0.16
C ALA A 238 11.21 -11.37 0.57
N ILE A 239 10.27 -10.64 1.16
CA ILE A 239 8.87 -11.02 1.36
C ILE A 239 8.03 -10.03 0.54
N GLU A 240 7.06 -10.50 -0.23
CA GLU A 240 6.16 -9.62 -0.98
C GLU A 240 4.77 -9.62 -0.38
N VAL A 241 4.23 -8.43 -0.15
CA VAL A 241 2.86 -8.22 0.33
C VAL A 241 2.02 -7.61 -0.77
N ASN A 242 0.84 -8.18 -1.02
CA ASN A 242 -0.04 -7.78 -2.11
C ASN A 242 -1.50 -7.62 -1.65
N SER A 243 -2.34 -7.01 -2.48
CA SER A 243 -3.70 -6.68 -2.10
C SER A 243 -4.67 -6.71 -3.26
N PHE A 244 -5.84 -7.28 -3.05
CA PHE A 244 -7.00 -7.13 -3.92
C PHE A 244 -7.76 -5.80 -3.70
N SER A 245 -7.42 -5.03 -2.67
CA SER A 245 -8.13 -3.79 -2.31
C SER A 245 -8.19 -2.78 -3.45
N LYS A 246 -7.07 -2.61 -4.20
CA LYS A 246 -6.97 -1.55 -5.20
C LYS A 246 -7.31 -2.00 -6.62
N PRO A 247 -6.85 -3.19 -7.07
CA PRO A 247 -7.11 -3.61 -8.45
C PRO A 247 -8.55 -4.06 -8.71
N ILE A 248 -9.27 -4.56 -7.67
CA ILE A 248 -10.66 -5.05 -7.85
C ILE A 248 -11.68 -4.45 -6.87
N GLY A 249 -11.33 -3.35 -6.20
CA GLY A 249 -12.29 -2.66 -5.33
C GLY A 249 -12.52 -3.30 -3.95
N PHE A 250 -11.70 -4.24 -3.50
CA PHE A 250 -11.90 -4.97 -2.23
C PHE A 250 -11.46 -4.20 -0.98
N THR A 251 -11.49 -2.87 -1.02
CA THR A 251 -11.14 -2.06 0.16
C THR A 251 -12.00 -2.36 1.39
N GLY A 252 -13.27 -2.68 1.19
CA GLY A 252 -14.22 -3.08 2.24
C GLY A 252 -14.41 -4.59 2.40
N VAL A 253 -14.13 -5.38 1.35
CA VAL A 253 -14.27 -6.86 1.37
C VAL A 253 -13.13 -7.50 2.17
N ARG A 254 -11.92 -6.95 2.12
CA ARG A 254 -10.71 -7.37 2.84
C ARG A 254 -10.13 -8.69 2.35
N LEU A 255 -9.31 -8.61 1.29
CA LEU A 255 -8.52 -9.74 0.77
C LEU A 255 -7.16 -9.23 0.29
N GLY A 256 -6.12 -10.02 0.55
CA GLY A 256 -4.75 -9.82 0.09
C GLY A 256 -3.96 -11.10 0.18
N TRP A 257 -2.68 -11.03 -0.08
CA TRP A 257 -1.78 -12.17 0.12
C TRP A 257 -0.36 -11.71 0.39
N THR A 258 0.39 -12.59 1.04
CA THR A 258 1.83 -12.44 1.27
C THR A 258 2.54 -13.63 0.68
N VAL A 259 3.66 -13.40 -0.01
CA VAL A 259 4.54 -14.45 -0.51
C VAL A 259 5.79 -14.48 0.34
N VAL A 260 6.03 -15.64 0.97
CA VAL A 260 7.21 -15.88 1.79
C VAL A 260 7.98 -17.09 1.21
N PRO A 261 9.09 -16.84 0.51
CA PRO A 261 9.87 -17.93 -0.10
C PRO A 261 10.50 -18.85 0.94
N LYS A 262 10.55 -20.14 0.65
CA LYS A 262 11.24 -21.12 1.50
C LYS A 262 12.77 -20.98 1.45
N ASP A 263 13.28 -20.23 0.47
CA ASP A 263 14.71 -19.91 0.34
C ASP A 263 15.15 -18.82 1.32
N LEU A 264 14.21 -18.00 1.82
CA LEU A 264 14.48 -16.95 2.81
C LEU A 264 14.71 -17.61 4.18
N LYS A 265 15.92 -17.44 4.72
CA LYS A 265 16.35 -18.04 5.98
C LYS A 265 16.92 -17.01 6.94
N TYR A 266 16.76 -17.28 8.23
CA TYR A 266 17.51 -16.60 9.28
C TYR A 266 18.99 -17.02 9.26
N ALA A 267 19.85 -16.24 9.92
CA ALA A 267 21.27 -16.59 10.10
C ALA A 267 21.46 -17.91 10.82
N SER A 268 20.51 -18.34 11.64
CA SER A 268 20.48 -19.63 12.35
C SER A 268 20.13 -20.83 11.44
N GLY A 269 19.63 -20.58 10.21
CA GLY A 269 19.34 -21.57 9.18
C GLY A 269 17.87 -21.96 9.05
N GLU A 270 17.01 -21.61 10.03
CA GLU A 270 15.57 -21.83 9.93
C GLU A 270 14.95 -20.96 8.84
N THR A 271 13.84 -21.42 8.24
CA THR A 271 13.14 -20.67 7.23
C THR A 271 12.21 -19.63 7.86
N VAL A 272 12.18 -18.41 7.31
CA VAL A 272 11.20 -17.38 7.68
C VAL A 272 9.78 -17.86 7.36
N TRP A 273 9.62 -18.69 6.34
CA TRP A 273 8.36 -19.34 5.96
C TRP A 273 7.73 -20.13 7.13
N ALA A 274 8.53 -20.90 7.88
CA ALA A 274 8.02 -21.70 9.00
C ALA A 274 7.45 -20.84 10.11
N ASP A 275 8.15 -19.76 10.46
CA ASP A 275 7.69 -18.83 11.48
C ASP A 275 6.50 -17.99 11.00
N TRP A 276 6.47 -17.58 9.72
CA TRP A 276 5.30 -16.91 9.14
C TRP A 276 4.06 -17.81 9.17
N ASN A 277 4.20 -19.07 8.78
CA ASN A 277 3.13 -20.05 8.90
C ASN A 277 2.65 -20.18 10.36
N ARG A 278 3.60 -20.19 11.32
CA ARG A 278 3.28 -20.24 12.74
C ARG A 278 2.52 -18.99 13.23
N ILE A 279 2.89 -17.81 12.75
CA ILE A 279 2.15 -16.55 13.03
C ILE A 279 0.72 -16.67 12.47
N CYS A 280 0.56 -17.09 11.21
CA CYS A 280 -0.76 -17.24 10.60
C CYS A 280 -1.65 -18.21 11.39
N THR A 281 -1.13 -19.37 11.82
CA THR A 281 -1.88 -20.35 12.59
C THR A 281 -2.13 -19.94 14.06
N THR A 282 -1.41 -18.92 14.58
CA THR A 282 -1.55 -18.49 15.97
C THR A 282 -2.47 -17.27 16.14
N VAL A 283 -2.36 -16.29 15.24
CA VAL A 283 -3.06 -14.99 15.38
C VAL A 283 -4.05 -14.72 14.25
N PHE A 284 -4.25 -15.68 13.36
CA PHE A 284 -5.12 -15.55 12.21
C PHE A 284 -5.71 -16.93 11.86
N ASN A 285 -6.99 -17.01 11.54
CA ASN A 285 -7.70 -18.28 11.21
C ASN A 285 -8.08 -18.35 9.72
N GLY A 286 -7.29 -17.73 8.84
CA GLY A 286 -7.55 -17.69 7.42
C GLY A 286 -8.47 -16.54 6.99
N ALA A 287 -8.40 -16.18 5.72
CA ALA A 287 -9.21 -15.15 5.11
C ALA A 287 -10.70 -15.59 5.01
N CYS A 288 -11.59 -14.61 4.96
CA CYS A 288 -13.02 -14.85 4.76
C CYS A 288 -13.26 -15.68 3.49
N ASN A 289 -13.94 -16.84 3.63
CA ASN A 289 -14.18 -17.73 2.49
C ASN A 289 -14.97 -17.05 1.36
N VAL A 290 -15.96 -16.21 1.68
CA VAL A 290 -16.71 -15.44 0.68
C VAL A 290 -15.78 -14.52 -0.12
N ALA A 291 -14.88 -13.79 0.57
CA ALA A 291 -13.92 -12.91 -0.08
C ALA A 291 -12.98 -13.69 -1.02
N GLN A 292 -12.55 -14.89 -0.62
CA GLN A 292 -11.68 -15.74 -1.43
C GLN A 292 -12.33 -16.19 -2.75
N TYR A 293 -13.65 -16.48 -2.76
CA TYR A 293 -14.37 -16.79 -4.01
C TYR A 293 -14.47 -15.58 -4.94
N GLY A 294 -14.63 -14.36 -4.40
CA GLY A 294 -14.52 -13.15 -5.19
C GLY A 294 -13.10 -12.95 -5.75
N GLY A 295 -12.08 -13.28 -4.95
CA GLY A 295 -10.69 -13.30 -5.40
C GLY A 295 -10.44 -14.30 -6.53
N LEU A 296 -10.98 -15.53 -6.44
CA LEU A 296 -10.92 -16.53 -7.51
C LEU A 296 -11.55 -16.02 -8.80
N ALA A 297 -12.77 -15.47 -8.73
CA ALA A 297 -13.45 -14.90 -9.88
C ALA A 297 -12.61 -13.78 -10.54
N SER A 298 -11.91 -12.97 -9.77
CA SER A 298 -11.05 -11.90 -10.31
C SER A 298 -9.86 -12.41 -11.10
N LEU A 299 -9.44 -13.66 -10.92
CA LEU A 299 -8.31 -14.30 -11.60
C LEU A 299 -8.74 -15.17 -12.79
N GLU A 300 -10.03 -15.24 -13.09
CA GLU A 300 -10.54 -15.79 -14.33
C GLU A 300 -10.39 -14.80 -15.49
N PRO A 301 -10.40 -15.22 -16.75
CA PRO A 301 -10.24 -14.31 -17.89
C PRO A 301 -11.18 -13.09 -17.89
N ALA A 302 -12.46 -13.28 -17.49
CA ALA A 302 -13.43 -12.19 -17.38
C ALA A 302 -13.06 -11.24 -16.21
N GLY A 303 -12.67 -11.78 -15.06
CA GLY A 303 -12.25 -11.00 -13.89
C GLY A 303 -10.98 -10.21 -14.12
N LEU A 304 -9.98 -10.79 -14.83
CA LEU A 304 -8.76 -10.08 -15.22
C LEU A 304 -9.05 -8.90 -16.18
N LYS A 305 -10.01 -9.08 -17.07
CA LYS A 305 -10.48 -7.98 -17.93
C LYS A 305 -11.14 -6.88 -17.12
N GLU A 306 -12.04 -7.21 -16.21
CA GLU A 306 -12.70 -6.26 -15.32
C GLU A 306 -11.71 -5.54 -14.41
N MET A 307 -10.72 -6.22 -13.85
CA MET A 307 -9.61 -5.65 -13.09
C MET A 307 -8.85 -4.62 -13.91
N ARG A 308 -8.55 -4.95 -15.18
CA ARG A 308 -7.85 -4.02 -16.07
C ARG A 308 -8.68 -2.78 -16.36
N GLU A 309 -9.96 -2.94 -16.68
CA GLU A 309 -10.89 -1.84 -16.96
C GLU A 309 -11.03 -0.91 -15.73
N LEU A 310 -11.13 -1.45 -14.51
CA LEU A 310 -11.21 -0.67 -13.28
C LEU A 310 -9.92 0.11 -13.01
N THR A 311 -8.76 -0.52 -13.19
CA THR A 311 -7.47 0.17 -12.98
C THR A 311 -7.22 1.22 -14.06
N ASP A 312 -7.64 0.98 -15.32
CA ASP A 312 -7.58 1.98 -16.40
C ASP A 312 -8.53 3.17 -16.15
N PHE A 313 -9.70 2.94 -15.57
CA PHE A 313 -10.60 4.00 -15.15
C PHE A 313 -9.92 4.97 -14.16
N TYR A 314 -9.26 4.44 -13.11
CA TYR A 314 -8.55 5.28 -12.14
C TYR A 314 -7.29 5.93 -12.73
N LEU A 315 -6.55 5.28 -13.63
CA LEU A 315 -5.45 5.92 -14.35
C LEU A 315 -5.94 7.06 -15.25
N GLY A 316 -7.12 6.93 -15.84
CA GLY A 316 -7.79 8.03 -16.55
C GLY A 316 -8.09 9.22 -15.62
N ASN A 317 -8.53 8.98 -14.39
CA ASN A 317 -8.68 10.03 -13.38
C ASN A 317 -7.33 10.68 -13.02
N ALA A 318 -6.28 9.88 -12.87
CA ALA A 318 -4.94 10.39 -12.60
C ALA A 318 -4.44 11.31 -13.73
N ALA A 319 -4.73 10.97 -14.98
CA ALA A 319 -4.38 11.81 -16.14
C ALA A 319 -5.07 13.18 -16.10
N LEU A 320 -6.35 13.23 -15.72
CA LEU A 320 -7.09 14.51 -15.54
C LEU A 320 -6.47 15.38 -14.44
N ILE A 321 -6.17 14.79 -13.28
CA ILE A 321 -5.53 15.51 -12.17
C ILE A 321 -4.15 16.02 -12.60
N ARG A 322 -3.36 15.19 -13.29
CA ARG A 322 -2.05 15.56 -13.81
C ARG A 322 -2.12 16.74 -14.77
N ALA A 323 -3.08 16.73 -15.69
CA ALA A 323 -3.31 17.83 -16.63
C ALA A 323 -3.65 19.14 -15.90
N ALA A 324 -4.57 19.09 -14.91
CA ALA A 324 -4.94 20.26 -14.12
C ALA A 324 -3.76 20.85 -13.32
N LEU A 325 -2.93 19.99 -12.69
CA LEU A 325 -1.72 20.43 -12.00
C LEU A 325 -0.71 21.07 -12.97
N GLY A 326 -0.55 20.48 -14.17
CA GLY A 326 0.31 21.02 -15.22
C GLY A 326 -0.15 22.41 -15.73
N GLU A 327 -1.47 22.63 -15.88
CA GLU A 327 -2.03 23.94 -16.24
C GLU A 327 -1.76 25.00 -15.18
N LEU A 328 -1.66 24.61 -13.92
CA LEU A 328 -1.29 25.49 -12.79
C LEU A 328 0.23 25.68 -12.66
N GLY A 329 1.05 25.02 -13.48
CA GLY A 329 2.51 25.03 -13.35
C GLY A 329 3.03 24.27 -12.13
N ILE A 330 2.20 23.43 -11.50
CA ILE A 330 2.57 22.62 -10.34
C ILE A 330 3.27 21.34 -10.83
N SER A 331 4.53 21.16 -10.47
CA SER A 331 5.26 19.94 -10.80
C SER A 331 4.73 18.75 -10.00
N CYS A 332 4.56 17.60 -10.66
CA CYS A 332 4.15 16.38 -10.00
C CYS A 332 4.77 15.13 -10.66
N ILE A 333 4.91 14.07 -9.86
CA ILE A 333 5.24 12.72 -10.32
C ILE A 333 4.07 11.77 -10.03
N GLY A 334 4.15 10.55 -10.54
CA GLY A 334 3.09 9.55 -10.41
C GLY A 334 1.95 9.75 -11.40
N GLY A 335 0.84 9.03 -11.21
CA GLY A 335 -0.35 9.12 -12.05
C GLY A 335 -0.24 8.48 -13.44
N VAL A 336 0.83 7.70 -13.73
CA VAL A 336 1.03 6.97 -14.99
C VAL A 336 0.96 5.46 -14.76
N ASN A 337 1.77 4.97 -13.82
CA ASN A 337 1.82 3.57 -13.40
C ASN A 337 1.33 3.39 -11.94
N ALA A 338 0.59 4.35 -11.42
CA ALA A 338 0.06 4.38 -10.06
C ALA A 338 -1.14 5.33 -9.97
N PRO A 339 -2.08 5.12 -9.04
CA PRO A 339 -3.24 6.00 -8.85
C PRO A 339 -2.94 7.26 -8.04
N TYR A 340 -1.69 7.49 -7.65
CA TYR A 340 -1.27 8.64 -6.84
C TYR A 340 -0.42 9.60 -7.64
N LEU A 341 -0.61 10.91 -7.34
CA LEU A 341 0.21 12.00 -7.83
C LEU A 341 0.80 12.73 -6.63
N TRP A 342 2.08 13.02 -6.69
CA TRP A 342 2.86 13.69 -5.67
C TRP A 342 3.22 15.09 -6.18
N ALA A 343 2.44 16.08 -5.76
CA ALA A 343 2.52 17.46 -6.25
C ALA A 343 3.41 18.30 -5.33
N HIS A 344 4.34 19.05 -5.90
CA HIS A 344 5.30 19.88 -5.19
C HIS A 344 4.84 21.33 -5.10
N PHE A 345 4.85 21.90 -3.89
CA PHE A 345 4.52 23.28 -3.57
C PHE A 345 5.72 23.93 -2.86
N PRO A 346 6.71 24.44 -3.61
CA PRO A 346 7.96 24.92 -3.04
C PRO A 346 7.74 26.08 -2.06
N GLY A 347 8.40 26.00 -0.90
CA GLY A 347 8.34 27.05 0.13
C GLY A 347 7.05 27.10 0.94
N GLN A 348 6.12 26.18 0.74
CA GLN A 348 4.86 26.10 1.49
C GLN A 348 4.82 24.84 2.37
N ALA A 349 4.29 24.97 3.59
CA ALA A 349 4.07 23.80 4.44
C ALA A 349 2.91 22.93 3.91
N SER A 350 3.09 21.61 3.94
CA SER A 350 2.11 20.66 3.40
C SER A 350 0.70 20.83 3.96
N TRP A 351 0.59 21.13 5.27
CA TRP A 351 -0.70 21.38 5.92
C TRP A 351 -1.35 22.71 5.52
N ASP A 352 -0.54 23.73 5.19
CA ASP A 352 -1.05 25.03 4.72
C ASP A 352 -1.60 24.89 3.31
N VAL A 353 -0.90 24.15 2.44
CA VAL A 353 -1.39 23.81 1.10
C VAL A 353 -2.68 23.00 1.17
N PHE A 354 -2.75 22.01 2.06
CA PHE A 354 -3.98 21.24 2.30
C PHE A 354 -5.14 22.16 2.70
N ALA A 355 -4.92 23.08 3.66
CA ALA A 355 -5.93 24.01 4.13
C ALA A 355 -6.38 24.95 2.98
N GLN A 356 -5.44 25.51 2.22
CA GLN A 356 -5.73 26.38 1.08
C GLN A 356 -6.58 25.67 0.01
N ILE A 357 -6.24 24.41 -0.33
CA ILE A 357 -7.00 23.64 -1.31
C ILE A 357 -8.42 23.33 -0.78
N LEU A 358 -8.55 22.98 0.48
CA LEU A 358 -9.84 22.72 1.10
C LEU A 358 -10.71 23.99 1.13
N GLU A 359 -10.16 25.12 1.56
CA GLU A 359 -10.89 26.39 1.70
C GLU A 359 -11.30 26.99 0.35
N LYS A 360 -10.38 27.04 -0.61
CA LYS A 360 -10.64 27.66 -1.91
C LYS A 360 -11.39 26.75 -2.88
N CYS A 361 -11.01 25.46 -2.93
CA CYS A 361 -11.51 24.55 -3.96
C CYS A 361 -12.57 23.57 -3.44
N HIS A 362 -12.75 23.46 -2.13
CA HIS A 362 -13.56 22.43 -1.47
C HIS A 362 -13.09 21.00 -1.86
N VAL A 363 -11.77 20.83 -1.98
CA VAL A 363 -11.13 19.56 -2.33
C VAL A 363 -10.26 19.11 -1.18
N VAL A 364 -10.45 17.87 -0.73
CA VAL A 364 -9.61 17.22 0.29
C VAL A 364 -8.48 16.48 -0.40
N THR A 365 -7.25 16.78 -0.02
CA THR A 365 -6.01 16.11 -0.45
C THR A 365 -5.36 15.40 0.74
N THR A 366 -4.08 15.01 0.64
CA THR A 366 -3.32 14.48 1.76
C THR A 366 -2.00 15.22 1.90
N PRO A 367 -1.73 15.89 3.05
CA PRO A 367 -0.46 16.59 3.27
C PRO A 367 0.73 15.64 3.24
N GLY A 368 1.79 16.03 2.56
CA GLY A 368 2.94 15.17 2.33
C GLY A 368 3.75 14.86 3.60
N SER A 369 3.86 15.82 4.52
CA SER A 369 4.55 15.64 5.80
C SER A 369 4.00 14.49 6.66
N GLY A 370 2.77 14.05 6.40
CA GLY A 370 2.18 12.88 7.05
C GLY A 370 2.72 11.53 6.55
N PHE A 371 3.57 11.52 5.52
CA PHE A 371 4.19 10.32 4.97
C PHE A 371 5.69 10.21 5.31
N GLY A 372 6.22 11.16 6.06
CA GLY A 372 7.62 11.17 6.46
C GLY A 372 8.26 12.56 6.29
N PRO A 373 9.47 12.76 6.84
CA PRO A 373 10.19 14.04 6.79
C PRO A 373 10.39 14.60 5.38
N ALA A 374 10.71 13.76 4.39
CA ALA A 374 10.90 14.18 3.00
C ALA A 374 9.58 14.52 2.27
N GLY A 375 8.45 14.37 2.95
CA GLY A 375 7.13 14.74 2.42
C GLY A 375 6.76 16.20 2.61
N GLU A 376 7.54 16.99 3.35
CA GLU A 376 7.25 18.41 3.55
C GLU A 376 7.36 19.19 2.23
N GLY A 377 6.46 20.15 2.00
CA GLY A 377 6.35 20.89 0.73
C GLY A 377 5.61 20.12 -0.38
N PHE A 378 5.07 18.95 -0.08
CA PHE A 378 4.31 18.15 -1.04
C PHE A 378 2.87 17.88 -0.58
N VAL A 379 2.03 17.57 -1.55
CA VAL A 379 0.65 17.10 -1.33
C VAL A 379 0.39 15.90 -2.24
N ARG A 380 -0.18 14.83 -1.66
CA ARG A 380 -0.65 13.69 -2.45
C ARG A 380 -2.06 13.93 -2.96
N PHE A 381 -2.27 13.77 -4.27
CA PHE A 381 -3.57 13.59 -4.89
C PHE A 381 -3.81 12.11 -5.17
N SER A 382 -5.06 11.69 -5.00
CA SER A 382 -5.53 10.33 -5.25
C SER A 382 -6.50 10.32 -6.42
N ALA A 383 -6.29 9.41 -7.35
CA ALA A 383 -7.19 9.20 -8.49
C ALA A 383 -8.46 8.41 -8.15
N PHE A 384 -8.57 7.93 -6.91
CA PHE A 384 -9.76 7.23 -6.45
C PHE A 384 -10.90 8.22 -6.21
N GLY A 385 -11.80 8.30 -7.19
CA GLY A 385 -12.97 9.18 -7.20
C GLY A 385 -13.88 8.84 -8.38
N HIS A 386 -15.17 9.16 -8.27
CA HIS A 386 -16.06 9.12 -9.42
C HIS A 386 -15.61 10.13 -10.47
N ARG A 387 -15.66 9.77 -11.75
CA ARG A 387 -15.17 10.59 -12.87
C ARG A 387 -15.67 12.04 -12.82
N ALA A 388 -16.97 12.24 -12.64
CA ALA A 388 -17.57 13.57 -12.59
C ALA A 388 -17.07 14.43 -11.42
N ASP A 389 -16.80 13.80 -10.26
CA ASP A 389 -16.23 14.51 -9.11
C ASP A 389 -14.76 14.87 -9.34
N VAL A 390 -13.99 14.00 -10.00
CA VAL A 390 -12.60 14.29 -10.36
C VAL A 390 -12.52 15.45 -11.36
N GLU A 391 -13.35 15.44 -12.40
CA GLU A 391 -13.46 16.51 -13.39
C GLU A 391 -13.81 17.85 -12.73
N GLU A 392 -14.82 17.86 -11.86
CA GLU A 392 -15.23 19.04 -11.11
C GLU A 392 -14.12 19.54 -10.14
N ALA A 393 -13.43 18.62 -9.45
CA ALA A 393 -12.30 19.00 -8.60
C ALA A 393 -11.17 19.64 -9.43
N CYS A 394 -10.81 19.06 -10.58
CA CYS A 394 -9.80 19.61 -11.49
C CYS A 394 -10.19 21.00 -11.98
N ARG A 395 -11.44 21.21 -12.39
CA ARG A 395 -11.95 22.54 -12.80
C ARG A 395 -11.79 23.56 -11.66
N ARG A 396 -12.21 23.21 -10.42
CA ARG A 396 -12.06 24.10 -9.25
C ARG A 396 -10.61 24.42 -8.93
N LEU A 397 -9.72 23.43 -9.01
CA LEU A 397 -8.29 23.65 -8.79
C LEU A 397 -7.76 24.69 -9.77
N VAL A 398 -8.01 24.52 -11.07
CA VAL A 398 -7.54 25.44 -12.11
C VAL A 398 -8.11 26.85 -11.95
N GLU A 399 -9.40 26.99 -11.62
CA GLU A 399 -10.06 28.29 -11.48
C GLU A 399 -9.68 29.05 -10.21
N ARG A 400 -9.36 28.36 -9.10
CA ARG A 400 -9.29 28.98 -7.77
C ARG A 400 -7.91 28.95 -7.11
N LEU A 401 -6.94 28.21 -7.66
CA LEU A 401 -5.55 28.17 -7.17
C LEU A 401 -4.58 29.02 -8.00
N ARG A 402 -5.05 29.63 -9.11
CA ARG A 402 -4.27 30.58 -9.90
C ARG A 402 -3.88 31.83 -9.10
#